data_3b55d7baa175246ca3ef3297442137a1
#
_entry.id   3b55d7baa175246ca3ef3297442137a1
#
_cell.length_a   1.000
_cell.length_b   1.000
_cell.length_c   1.000
_cell.angle_alpha   90.00
_cell.angle_beta   90.00
_cell.angle_gamma   90.00
#
_symmetry.space_group_name_H-M   'P 1'
#
loop_
_entity.id
_entity.type
_entity.pdbx_description
1 polymer ?
#
loop_
_entity_poly.entity_id
_entity_poly.type
_entity_poly.pdbx_seq_one_letter_code
_entity_poly.pdbx_strand_id
1 'polypeptide(L)'
;MDEGIQLVTSAVTVEEYLVHPYTKKENELIRNFKNFLESMEIEVVSIDTEIAEQAARIRAEFKGFKAMDSLQIATAVMTGCEAFFTNDKQLRQEKSLPCLTMDDL
;
A
#
# COMPACT_ATOMS: atom_id res chain seq x y z
N MET A 1 12.30 14.52 3.88
CA MET A 1 11.90 13.43 4.77
C MET A 1 12.97 13.22 5.82
N ASP A 2 12.55 12.94 7.03
CA ASP A 2 13.52 12.69 8.09
C ASP A 2 14.34 11.44 7.81
N GLU A 3 15.60 11.50 8.23
CA GLU A 3 16.46 10.35 8.10
C GLU A 3 15.90 9.16 8.86
N GLY A 4 15.93 8.02 8.24
CA GLY A 4 15.57 6.78 8.89
C GLY A 4 14.14 6.35 8.77
N ILE A 5 13.24 7.21 8.27
CA ILE A 5 11.87 6.77 8.03
C ILE A 5 11.74 6.32 6.58
N GLN A 6 11.52 5.03 6.40
CA GLN A 6 11.31 4.47 5.08
C GLN A 6 9.82 4.23 4.84
N LEU A 7 9.30 4.86 3.78
CA LEU A 7 7.93 4.65 3.36
C LEU A 7 7.89 3.55 2.31
N VAL A 8 6.99 2.60 2.49
CA VAL A 8 6.80 1.48 1.59
C VAL A 8 5.32 1.39 1.22
N THR A 9 5.04 0.97 0.02
CA THR A 9 3.67 0.65 -0.39
C THR A 9 3.69 -0.59 -1.29
N SER A 10 2.52 -1.11 -1.58
CA SER A 10 2.40 -2.26 -2.47
C SER A 10 1.93 -1.84 -3.85
N ALA A 11 2.14 -2.72 -4.82
CA ALA A 11 1.58 -2.54 -6.16
C ALA A 11 0.05 -2.45 -6.12
N VAL A 12 -0.59 -3.04 -5.10
CA VAL A 12 -2.04 -2.94 -4.92
C VAL A 12 -2.47 -1.49 -4.70
N THR A 13 -1.72 -0.76 -3.86
CA THR A 13 -2.02 0.66 -3.61
C THR A 13 -1.94 1.47 -4.89
N VAL A 14 -0.94 1.19 -5.72
CA VAL A 14 -0.78 1.89 -7.01
C VAL A 14 -2.01 1.65 -7.87
N GLU A 15 -2.46 0.42 -7.97
CA GLU A 15 -3.65 0.09 -8.75
C GLU A 15 -4.88 0.82 -8.21
N GLU A 16 -5.08 0.81 -6.90
CA GLU A 16 -6.22 1.45 -6.29
C GLU A 16 -6.26 2.95 -6.51
N TYR A 17 -5.11 3.62 -6.43
CA TYR A 17 -5.04 5.06 -6.67
C TYR A 17 -5.25 5.43 -8.14
N LEU A 18 -4.83 4.58 -9.06
CA LEU A 18 -4.85 4.91 -10.48
C LEU A 18 -6.14 4.53 -11.20
N VAL A 19 -6.98 3.69 -10.60
CA VAL A 19 -8.23 3.26 -11.25
C VAL A 19 -9.09 4.46 -11.62
N HIS A 20 -9.34 5.35 -10.69
CA HIS A 20 -10.21 6.50 -10.93
C HIS A 20 -9.64 7.47 -11.97
N PRO A 21 -8.39 7.90 -11.87
CA PRO A 21 -7.80 8.77 -12.89
C PRO A 21 -7.78 8.16 -14.29
N TYR A 22 -7.55 6.86 -14.41
CA TYR A 22 -7.59 6.20 -15.71
C TYR A 22 -9.03 6.14 -16.24
N THR A 23 -10.00 5.85 -15.37
CA THR A 23 -11.41 5.81 -15.77
C THR A 23 -11.86 7.17 -16.30
N LYS A 24 -11.43 8.25 -15.67
CA LYS A 24 -11.80 9.61 -16.03
C LYS A 24 -10.87 10.24 -17.05
N LYS A 25 -9.83 9.52 -17.48
CA LYS A 25 -8.83 10.01 -18.43
C LYS A 25 -8.13 11.27 -17.94
N GLU A 26 -7.86 11.33 -16.67
CA GLU A 26 -7.21 12.48 -16.04
C GLU A 26 -5.70 12.27 -16.00
N ASN A 27 -5.06 12.48 -17.15
CA ASN A 27 -3.63 12.18 -17.32
C ASN A 27 -2.74 12.99 -16.37
N GLU A 28 -3.17 14.19 -16.02
CA GLU A 28 -2.39 15.01 -15.08
C GLU A 28 -2.37 14.40 -13.68
N LEU A 29 -3.49 13.86 -13.22
CA LEU A 29 -3.55 13.21 -11.92
C LEU A 29 -2.71 11.94 -11.88
N ILE A 30 -2.68 11.21 -12.99
CA ILE A 30 -1.85 10.01 -13.09
C ILE A 30 -0.39 10.39 -12.93
N ARG A 31 0.05 11.42 -13.66
CA ARG A 31 1.42 11.89 -13.58
C ARG A 31 1.77 12.43 -12.20
N ASN A 32 0.83 13.18 -11.60
CA ASN A 32 1.04 13.75 -10.28
C ASN A 32 1.21 12.66 -9.22
N PHE A 33 0.43 11.58 -9.32
CA PHE A 33 0.57 10.48 -8.37
C PHE A 33 1.94 9.81 -8.49
N LYS A 34 2.40 9.57 -9.72
CA LYS A 34 3.72 8.97 -9.94
C LYS A 34 4.84 9.86 -9.41
N ASN A 35 4.71 11.17 -9.65
CA ASN A 35 5.68 12.13 -9.13
C ASN A 35 5.66 12.19 -7.61
N PHE A 36 4.48 12.05 -7.02
CA PHE A 36 4.35 12.01 -5.56
C PHE A 36 5.11 10.84 -4.96
N LEU A 37 4.93 9.64 -5.53
CA LEU A 37 5.65 8.46 -5.04
C LEU A 37 7.15 8.67 -5.09
N GLU A 38 7.64 9.26 -6.19
CA GLU A 38 9.06 9.49 -6.37
C GLU A 38 9.58 10.56 -5.42
N SER A 39 8.88 11.70 -5.31
CA SER A 39 9.35 12.79 -4.46
C SER A 39 9.33 12.45 -2.97
N MET A 40 8.40 11.59 -2.56
CA MET A 40 8.33 11.13 -1.18
C MET A 40 9.22 9.92 -0.93
N GLU A 41 9.92 9.46 -1.96
CA GLU A 41 10.79 8.30 -1.90
C GLU A 41 10.07 7.07 -1.35
N ILE A 42 8.85 6.86 -1.82
CA ILE A 42 8.05 5.70 -1.42
C ILE A 42 8.47 4.50 -2.26
N GLU A 43 8.91 3.45 -1.59
CA GLU A 43 9.27 2.21 -2.29
C GLU A 43 8.00 1.43 -2.62
N VAL A 44 7.81 1.11 -3.90
CA VAL A 44 6.67 0.30 -4.33
C VAL A 44 7.13 -1.15 -4.44
N VAL A 45 6.52 -2.02 -3.64
CA VAL A 45 6.88 -3.43 -3.58
C VAL A 45 5.93 -4.24 -4.46
N SER A 46 6.50 -5.04 -5.36
CA SER A 46 5.73 -5.93 -6.23
C SER A 46 5.14 -7.08 -5.42
N ILE A 47 4.00 -7.57 -5.87
CA ILE A 47 3.37 -8.74 -5.24
C ILE A 47 4.01 -9.99 -5.84
N ASP A 48 4.88 -10.61 -5.08
CA ASP A 48 5.52 -11.87 -5.50
C ASP A 48 4.81 -13.06 -4.87
N THR A 49 5.32 -14.26 -5.17
CA THR A 49 4.72 -15.49 -4.68
C THR A 49 4.76 -15.59 -3.16
N GLU A 50 5.82 -15.12 -2.54
CA GLU A 50 5.94 -15.16 -1.08
C GLU A 50 4.91 -14.28 -0.40
N ILE A 51 4.71 -13.09 -0.93
CA ILE A 51 3.68 -12.18 -0.41
C ILE A 51 2.29 -12.77 -0.62
N ALA A 52 2.04 -13.36 -1.80
CA ALA A 52 0.76 -13.99 -2.07
C ALA A 52 0.47 -15.14 -1.12
N GLU A 53 1.49 -15.95 -0.80
CA GLU A 53 1.35 -17.05 0.12
C GLU A 53 1.05 -16.56 1.54
N GLN A 54 1.76 -15.54 1.98
CA GLN A 54 1.50 -14.95 3.29
C GLN A 54 0.09 -14.36 3.35
N ALA A 55 -0.35 -13.71 2.28
CA ALA A 55 -1.71 -13.18 2.20
C ALA A 55 -2.76 -14.31 2.31
N ALA A 56 -2.48 -15.45 1.71
CA ALA A 56 -3.36 -16.60 1.80
C ALA A 56 -3.48 -17.09 3.24
N ARG A 57 -2.37 -17.12 3.97
CA ARG A 57 -2.38 -17.50 5.38
C ARG A 57 -3.21 -16.54 6.21
N ILE A 58 -3.08 -15.25 5.94
CA ILE A 58 -3.84 -14.22 6.65
C ILE A 58 -5.33 -14.41 6.41
N ARG A 59 -5.73 -14.66 5.17
CA ARG A 59 -7.14 -14.87 4.84
C ARG A 59 -7.70 -16.15 5.46
N ALA A 60 -6.88 -17.18 5.54
CA ALA A 60 -7.30 -18.46 6.14
C ALA A 60 -7.53 -18.29 7.64
N GLU A 61 -6.73 -17.47 8.29
CA GLU A 61 -6.80 -17.27 9.73
C GLU A 61 -7.79 -16.19 10.14
N PHE A 62 -7.88 -15.12 9.35
CA PHE A 62 -8.74 -13.96 9.66
C PHE A 62 -9.74 -13.76 8.52
N LYS A 63 -10.92 -14.35 8.69
CA LYS A 63 -11.89 -14.42 7.59
C LYS A 63 -12.53 -13.09 7.19
N GLY A 64 -12.32 -12.04 7.98
CA GLY A 64 -12.86 -10.73 7.66
C GLY A 64 -12.11 -9.97 6.58
N PHE A 65 -10.93 -10.43 6.18
CA PHE A 65 -10.13 -9.71 5.20
C PHE A 65 -10.44 -10.14 3.78
N LYS A 66 -10.50 -9.15 2.88
CA LYS A 66 -10.63 -9.38 1.45
C LYS A 66 -9.26 -9.64 0.84
N ALA A 67 -9.24 -10.10 -0.41
CA ALA A 67 -7.99 -10.41 -1.10
C ALA A 67 -7.01 -9.24 -1.12
N MET A 68 -7.49 -8.05 -1.51
CA MET A 68 -6.61 -6.88 -1.60
C MET A 68 -6.10 -6.44 -0.25
N ASP A 69 -6.93 -6.50 0.79
CA ASP A 69 -6.52 -6.16 2.15
C ASP A 69 -5.38 -7.07 2.62
N SER A 70 -5.54 -8.38 2.39
CA SER A 70 -4.55 -9.34 2.84
C SER A 70 -3.22 -9.19 2.10
N LEU A 71 -3.26 -8.83 0.81
CA LEU A 71 -2.04 -8.57 0.05
C LEU A 71 -1.30 -7.36 0.59
N GLN A 72 -2.01 -6.31 0.96
CA GLN A 72 -1.39 -5.12 1.54
C GLN A 72 -0.80 -5.41 2.92
N ILE A 73 -1.55 -6.12 3.77
CA ILE A 73 -1.07 -6.50 5.09
C ILE A 73 0.18 -7.37 4.97
N ALA A 74 0.14 -8.37 4.08
CA ALA A 74 1.29 -9.25 3.86
C ALA A 74 2.52 -8.45 3.42
N THR A 75 2.34 -7.48 2.52
CA THR A 75 3.44 -6.65 2.06
C THR A 75 4.05 -5.87 3.22
N ALA A 76 3.20 -5.24 4.04
CA ALA A 76 3.68 -4.46 5.18
C ALA A 76 4.44 -5.32 6.18
N VAL A 77 3.91 -6.50 6.49
CA VAL A 77 4.53 -7.41 7.45
C VAL A 77 5.86 -7.95 6.93
N MET A 78 5.88 -8.41 5.68
CA MET A 78 7.07 -9.06 5.13
C MET A 78 8.21 -8.09 4.84
N THR A 79 7.90 -6.84 4.55
CA THR A 79 8.97 -5.84 4.36
C THR A 79 9.50 -5.31 5.68
N GLY A 80 8.75 -5.47 6.77
CA GLY A 80 9.15 -4.92 8.05
C GLY A 80 9.30 -3.41 8.03
N CYS A 81 8.51 -2.73 7.20
CA CYS A 81 8.65 -1.30 6.97
C CYS A 81 8.30 -0.48 8.21
N GLU A 82 8.88 0.70 8.32
CA GLU A 82 8.58 1.62 9.40
C GLU A 82 7.24 2.32 9.20
N ALA A 83 6.85 2.54 7.94
CA ALA A 83 5.57 3.14 7.61
C ALA A 83 5.09 2.59 6.27
N PHE A 84 3.83 2.22 6.23
CA PHE A 84 3.20 1.66 5.03
C PHE A 84 2.15 2.63 4.50
N PHE A 85 2.36 3.10 3.28
CA PHE A 85 1.42 4.02 2.63
C PHE A 85 0.29 3.22 1.97
N THR A 86 -0.94 3.57 2.28
CA THR A 86 -2.11 2.86 1.76
C THR A 86 -3.25 3.84 1.47
N ASN A 87 -4.12 3.44 0.55
CA ASN A 87 -5.37 4.15 0.29
C ASN A 87 -6.50 3.66 1.18
N ASP A 88 -6.31 2.55 1.86
CA ASP A 88 -7.36 1.88 2.63
C ASP A 88 -7.34 2.31 4.08
N LYS A 89 -8.33 3.12 4.47
CA LYS A 89 -8.43 3.61 5.84
C LYS A 89 -8.76 2.51 6.83
N GLN A 90 -9.31 1.39 6.38
CA GLN A 90 -9.57 0.26 7.26
C GLN A 90 -8.27 -0.39 7.72
N LEU A 91 -7.26 -0.44 6.86
CA LEU A 91 -5.95 -0.95 7.25
C LEU A 91 -5.29 -0.08 8.29
N ARG A 92 -5.56 1.22 8.23
CA ARG A 92 -5.02 2.16 9.21
C ARG A 92 -5.52 1.88 10.62
N GLN A 93 -6.71 1.28 10.73
CA GLN A 93 -7.28 0.93 12.03
C GLN A 93 -6.62 -0.31 12.65
N GLU A 94 -5.86 -1.05 11.86
CA GLU A 94 -5.12 -2.21 12.37
C GLU A 94 -3.90 -1.70 13.12
N LYS A 95 -3.95 -1.80 14.45
CA LYS A 95 -2.96 -1.17 15.32
C LYS A 95 -1.57 -1.80 15.21
N SER A 96 -1.48 -3.01 14.71
CA SER A 96 -0.19 -3.68 14.56
C SER A 96 0.58 -3.21 13.31
N LEU A 97 -0.05 -2.41 12.44
CA LEU A 97 0.55 -1.96 11.20
C LEU A 97 0.77 -0.45 11.21
N PRO A 98 1.98 0.01 10.85
CA PRO A 98 2.28 1.44 10.80
C PRO A 98 1.77 2.06 9.49
N CYS A 99 0.46 2.14 9.33
CA CYS A 99 -0.16 2.61 8.09
C CYS A 99 -0.36 4.12 8.06
N LEU A 100 -0.02 4.71 6.92
CA LEU A 100 -0.24 6.13 6.63
C LEU A 100 -1.10 6.25 5.38
N THR A 101 -1.94 7.28 5.35
CA THR A 101 -2.71 7.60 4.15
C THR A 101 -2.25 8.96 3.62
N MET A 102 -2.80 9.35 2.47
CA MET A 102 -2.48 10.65 1.90
C MET A 102 -2.72 11.79 2.90
N ASP A 103 -3.73 11.65 3.75
CA ASP A 103 -4.08 12.68 4.73
C ASP A 103 -3.01 12.86 5.80
N ASP A 104 -2.15 11.88 6.00
CA ASP A 104 -1.08 11.93 6.99
C ASP A 104 0.19 12.59 6.47
N LEU A 105 0.23 12.82 5.17
CA LEU A 105 1.38 13.40 4.49
C LEU A 105 1.11 14.83 4.00
#